data_991ad1f8dd5ea10fe701a5e9bb1319fa
#
_entry.id   991ad1f8dd5ea10fe701a5e9bb1319fa
#
_cell.length_a   1.000
_cell.length_b   1.000
_cell.length_c   1.000
_cell.angle_alpha   90.00
_cell.angle_beta   90.00
_cell.angle_gamma   90.00
#
_symmetry.space_group_name_H-M   'P 1'
#
loop_
_entity.id
_entity.type
_entity.pdbx_description
1 polymer ?
#
loop_
_entity_poly.entity_id
_entity_poly.type
_entity_poly.pdbx_seq_one_letter_code
_entity_poly.pdbx_strand_id
1 'polypeptide(L)'
;MQPFRFIHCGDLHLGAPFQYATGISSAVDRVVSEATYVALDKIIDTAITEHVHAVVIAGDIYNSEDHNLEAQVRFVRAMYRL
;
A
#
# COMPACT_ATOMS: atom_id res chain seq x y z
N MET A 1 8.73 -21.75 -23.45
CA MET A 1 9.21 -20.74 -22.50
C MET A 1 8.03 -20.07 -21.83
N GLN A 2 7.99 -20.07 -20.51
CA GLN A 2 6.93 -19.37 -19.78
C GLN A 2 7.27 -17.91 -19.66
N PRO A 3 6.29 -17.01 -19.88
CA PRO A 3 6.53 -15.59 -19.72
C PRO A 3 6.81 -15.25 -18.26
N PHE A 4 7.71 -14.31 -18.05
CA PHE A 4 7.95 -13.73 -16.74
C PHE A 4 6.91 -12.64 -16.50
N ARG A 5 6.15 -12.77 -15.40
CA ARG A 5 5.07 -11.85 -15.07
C ARG A 5 5.41 -11.13 -13.77
N PHE A 6 5.20 -9.85 -13.75
CA PHE A 6 5.45 -9.06 -12.54
C PHE A 6 4.45 -7.91 -12.43
N ILE A 7 4.31 -7.42 -11.20
CA ILE A 7 3.56 -6.21 -10.92
C ILE A 7 4.57 -5.13 -10.54
N HIS A 8 4.41 -3.94 -11.10
CA HIS A 8 5.17 -2.76 -10.69
C HIS A 8 4.21 -1.73 -10.13
N CYS A 9 4.51 -1.25 -8.95
CA CYS A 9 3.76 -0.17 -8.32
C CYS A 9 4.73 0.82 -7.67
N GLY A 10 4.24 1.99 -7.32
CA GLY A 10 5.10 3.00 -6.73
C GLY A 10 4.36 3.93 -5.80
N ASP A 11 5.12 4.53 -4.91
CA ASP A 11 4.66 5.60 -4.01
C ASP A 11 3.41 5.22 -3.23
N LEU A 12 3.49 4.13 -2.47
CA LEU A 12 2.34 3.61 -1.72
C LEU A 12 1.87 4.57 -0.63
N HIS A 13 2.78 5.24 0.05
CA HIS A 13 2.48 6.18 1.15
C HIS A 13 1.45 5.63 2.12
N LEU A 14 1.70 4.42 2.62
CA LEU A 14 0.74 3.70 3.45
C LEU A 14 0.36 4.47 4.70
N GLY A 15 -0.95 4.61 4.92
CA GLY A 15 -1.48 5.28 6.08
C GLY A 15 -1.35 6.80 6.06
N ALA A 16 -0.94 7.38 4.93
CA ALA A 16 -0.74 8.82 4.84
C ALA A 16 -2.05 9.59 5.08
N PRO A 17 -2.02 10.62 5.94
CA PRO A 17 -3.20 11.43 6.16
C PRO A 17 -3.47 12.35 4.97
N PHE A 18 -4.71 12.78 4.83
CA PHE A 18 -5.09 13.75 3.80
C PHE A 18 -4.71 15.15 4.27
N GLN A 19 -3.54 15.62 3.85
CA GLN A 19 -2.92 16.82 4.42
C GLN A 19 -3.40 18.13 3.83
N TYR A 20 -4.17 18.11 2.74
CA TYR A 20 -4.40 19.32 1.95
C TYR A 20 -5.73 20.02 2.23
N ALA A 21 -6.58 19.45 3.05
CA ALA A 21 -7.86 20.06 3.36
C ALA A 21 -7.95 20.42 4.83
N THR A 22 -7.93 21.72 5.12
CA THR A 22 -8.20 22.20 6.46
C THR A 22 -9.68 22.00 6.77
N GLY A 23 -9.99 21.52 7.97
CA GLY A 23 -11.37 21.32 8.40
C GLY A 23 -11.96 19.97 8.07
N ILE A 24 -11.17 19.03 7.53
CA ILE A 24 -11.63 17.66 7.34
C ILE A 24 -11.78 16.99 8.69
N SER A 25 -12.89 16.28 8.88
CA SER A 25 -13.12 15.53 10.10
C SER A 25 -12.14 14.36 10.22
N SER A 26 -11.88 13.93 11.44
CA SER A 26 -11.02 12.78 11.69
C SER A 26 -11.59 11.50 11.06
N ALA A 27 -12.90 11.42 10.89
CA ALA A 27 -13.53 10.27 10.23
C ALA A 27 -13.16 10.20 8.75
N VAL A 28 -13.18 11.35 8.04
CA VAL A 28 -12.79 11.41 6.63
C VAL A 28 -11.31 11.10 6.48
N ASP A 29 -10.48 11.65 7.35
CA ASP A 29 -9.05 11.41 7.34
C ASP A 29 -8.73 9.92 7.49
N ARG A 30 -9.47 9.24 8.38
CA ARG A 30 -9.32 7.80 8.57
C ARG A 30 -9.70 7.02 7.32
N VAL A 31 -10.78 7.41 6.63
CA VAL A 31 -11.22 6.75 5.40
C VAL A 31 -10.15 6.88 4.32
N VAL A 32 -9.58 8.08 4.17
CA VAL A 32 -8.52 8.32 3.17
C VAL A 32 -7.27 7.50 3.50
N SER A 33 -6.88 7.49 4.77
CA SER A 33 -5.72 6.70 5.22
C SER A 33 -5.94 5.21 4.99
N GLU A 34 -7.13 4.70 5.33
CA GLU A 34 -7.45 3.28 5.15
C GLU A 34 -7.49 2.88 3.67
N ALA A 35 -7.82 3.81 2.78
CA ALA A 35 -7.84 3.53 1.34
C ALA A 35 -6.47 3.09 0.82
N THR A 36 -5.38 3.57 1.42
CA THR A 36 -4.03 3.14 1.03
C THR A 36 -3.81 1.66 1.33
N TYR A 37 -4.34 1.18 2.45
CA TYR A 37 -4.25 -0.23 2.82
C TYR A 37 -5.13 -1.11 1.93
N VAL A 38 -6.31 -0.63 1.56
CA VAL A 38 -7.19 -1.32 0.63
C VAL A 38 -6.51 -1.47 -0.72
N ALA A 39 -5.85 -0.42 -1.19
CA ALA A 39 -5.10 -0.46 -2.45
C ALA A 39 -3.97 -1.49 -2.39
N LEU A 40 -3.24 -1.54 -1.28
CA LEU A 40 -2.18 -2.55 -1.09
C LEU A 40 -2.76 -3.95 -1.15
N ASP A 41 -3.86 -4.22 -0.46
CA ASP A 41 -4.50 -5.53 -0.45
C ASP A 41 -4.92 -5.94 -1.86
N LYS A 42 -5.41 -5.02 -2.68
CA LYS A 42 -5.78 -5.31 -4.07
C LYS A 42 -4.56 -5.66 -4.91
N ILE A 43 -3.44 -5.00 -4.70
CA ILE A 43 -2.19 -5.32 -5.38
C ILE A 43 -1.77 -6.76 -5.04
N ILE A 44 -1.80 -7.11 -3.77
CA ILE A 44 -1.42 -8.46 -3.32
C ILE A 44 -2.39 -9.51 -3.85
N ASP A 45 -3.69 -9.23 -3.79
CA ASP A 45 -4.70 -10.16 -4.33
C ASP A 45 -4.47 -10.40 -5.82
N THR A 46 -4.16 -9.35 -6.57
CA THR A 46 -3.88 -9.47 -8.00
C THR A 46 -2.62 -10.31 -8.23
N ALA A 47 -1.57 -10.06 -7.44
CA ALA A 47 -0.32 -10.81 -7.54
C ALA A 47 -0.56 -12.31 -7.34
N ILE A 48 -1.36 -12.66 -6.36
CA ILE A 48 -1.67 -14.06 -6.05
C ILE A 48 -2.54 -14.67 -7.15
N THR A 49 -3.59 -13.97 -7.55
CA THR A 49 -4.53 -14.46 -8.57
C THR A 49 -3.85 -14.66 -9.91
N GLU A 50 -2.98 -13.75 -10.30
CA GLU A 50 -2.29 -13.78 -11.59
C GLU A 50 -1.01 -14.61 -11.57
N HIS A 51 -0.64 -15.17 -10.43
CA HIS A 51 0.56 -16.00 -10.29
C HIS A 51 1.81 -15.29 -10.79
N VAL A 52 2.02 -14.04 -10.35
CA VAL A 52 3.18 -13.27 -10.78
C VAL A 52 4.45 -13.81 -10.15
N HIS A 53 5.58 -13.61 -10.84
CA HIS A 53 6.89 -14.04 -10.36
C HIS A 53 7.52 -13.06 -9.42
N ALA A 54 7.13 -11.78 -9.51
CA ALA A 54 7.70 -10.73 -8.67
C ALA A 54 6.74 -9.56 -8.52
N VAL A 55 6.89 -8.83 -7.42
CA VAL A 55 6.26 -7.53 -7.21
C VAL A 55 7.38 -6.53 -6.98
N VAL A 56 7.43 -5.48 -7.80
CA VAL A 56 8.43 -4.43 -7.71
C VAL A 56 7.77 -3.17 -7.16
N ILE A 57 8.28 -2.68 -6.05
CA ILE A 57 7.74 -1.49 -5.40
C ILE A 57 8.81 -0.41 -5.44
N ALA A 58 8.49 0.71 -6.09
CA ALA A 58 9.39 1.84 -6.21
C ALA A 58 8.88 3.02 -5.38
N GLY A 59 9.80 3.86 -4.91
CA GLY A 59 9.45 5.07 -4.19
C GLY A 59 9.10 4.81 -2.73
N ASP A 60 8.32 5.71 -2.16
CA ASP A 60 8.03 5.71 -0.74
C ASP A 60 6.93 4.70 -0.37
N ILE A 61 7.29 3.71 0.43
CA ILE A 61 6.32 2.74 0.97
C ILE A 61 5.55 3.39 2.13
N TYR A 62 6.24 4.12 2.97
CA TYR A 62 5.68 4.80 4.13
C TYR A 62 5.73 6.31 3.92
N ASN A 63 4.87 7.02 4.65
CA ASN A 63 4.99 8.47 4.70
C ASN A 63 6.21 8.81 5.56
N SER A 64 7.18 9.54 4.98
CA SER A 64 8.48 9.78 5.59
C SER A 64 8.42 10.59 6.89
N GLU A 65 7.37 11.35 7.11
CA GLU A 65 7.23 12.18 8.29
C GLU A 65 6.54 11.47 9.47
N ASP A 66 5.94 10.32 9.21
CA ASP A 66 5.19 9.59 10.24
C ASP A 66 5.89 8.27 10.58
N HIS A 67 6.20 8.10 11.86
CA HIS A 67 6.61 6.79 12.38
C HIS A 67 5.37 5.96 12.66
N ASN A 68 4.71 5.54 11.60
CA ASN A 68 3.44 4.82 11.71
C ASN A 68 3.67 3.32 11.80
N LEU A 69 3.62 2.82 13.01
CA LEU A 69 3.80 1.39 13.28
C LEU A 69 2.74 0.55 12.59
N GLU A 70 1.50 1.05 12.52
CA GLU A 70 0.42 0.34 11.84
C GLU A 70 0.75 0.11 10.36
N ALA A 71 1.29 1.13 9.69
CA ALA A 71 1.68 1.00 8.28
C ALA A 71 2.74 -0.08 8.10
N GLN A 72 3.72 -0.12 9.01
CA GLN A 72 4.79 -1.12 8.96
C GLN A 72 4.24 -2.52 9.16
N VAL A 73 3.36 -2.71 10.13
CA VAL A 73 2.74 -4.00 10.40
C VAL A 73 1.88 -4.45 9.22
N ARG A 74 1.09 -3.54 8.67
CA ARG A 74 0.24 -3.84 7.52
C ARG A 74 1.06 -4.25 6.30
N PHE A 75 2.16 -3.55 6.05
CA PHE A 75 3.04 -3.87 4.93
C PHE A 75 3.68 -5.24 5.10
N VAL A 76 4.22 -5.52 6.28
CA VAL A 76 4.86 -6.83 6.55
C VAL A 76 3.85 -7.96 6.38
N ARG A 77 2.64 -7.80 6.90
CA ARG A 77 1.59 -8.80 6.75
C ARG A 77 1.23 -9.03 5.28
N ALA A 78 1.18 -7.96 4.50
CA ALA A 78 0.92 -8.08 3.06
C ALA A 78 2.02 -8.88 2.36
N MET A 79 3.27 -8.62 2.70
CA MET A 79 4.40 -9.36 2.14
C MET A 79 4.35 -10.84 2.48
N TYR A 80 3.90 -11.19 3.68
CA TYR A 80 3.77 -12.60 4.07
C TYR A 80 2.70 -13.34 3.28
N ARG A 81 1.75 -12.64 2.68
CA ARG A 81 0.73 -13.28 1.84
C ARG A 81 1.27 -13.71 0.48
N LEU A 82 2.36 -13.14 0.06
CA LEU A 82 3.00 -13.52 -1.21
C LEU A 82 3.78 -14.85 -1.09
#